data_49cab3c9c85042b549cf72b6d96f6b73
#
_entry.id   49cab3c9c85042b549cf72b6d96f6b73
#
_cell.length_a   1.000
_cell.length_b   1.000
_cell.length_c   1.000
_cell.angle_alpha   90.00
_cell.angle_beta   90.00
_cell.angle_gamma   90.00
#
_symmetry.space_group_name_H-M   'P 1'
#
loop_
_entity.id
_entity.type
_entity.pdbx_description
1 polymer ?
#
loop_
_entity_poly.entity_id
_entity_poly.type
_entity_poly.pdbx_seq_one_letter_code
_entity_poly.pdbx_strand_id
1 'polypeptide(L)'
;GFSVRLECSTDLENIMPAPTLISRHKMFNGHQERYTHHSESCACEMTFAVYLPPQALQGYRVPALYWLSGLTCTDENFTTKAGAQRFAAQWGVALIIPDTSPRGDNVADAPQYDLGRGAGFYVNATQAPWAAHYQMYDYIVHELPALIEAHFPVDERRSIFGHSMGGHGALQIALKNPGRYAAVSAFAPIVNPADTPWGQQAFEAYLGGDKQTWLPYDSTALLADAAKQPALPILIDQGDADTFYPTQLQPEKFVAAAKQHGLNVQFNMRPGYDHSYYFIASFIDSHIEFHADALGL
;
A
#
# COMPACT_ATOMS: atom_id res chain seq x y z
N GLY A 1 2.52 42.57 -39.17
CA GLY A 1 2.42 41.18 -39.00
C GLY A 1 3.18 40.75 -37.74
N PHE A 2 2.47 40.48 -36.60
CA PHE A 2 3.07 39.86 -35.43
C PHE A 2 2.96 38.35 -35.60
N SER A 3 4.10 37.69 -35.80
CA SER A 3 4.22 36.22 -35.75
C SER A 3 4.33 35.82 -34.30
N VAL A 4 3.29 35.26 -33.75
CA VAL A 4 3.36 34.55 -32.45
C VAL A 4 3.99 33.20 -32.74
N ARG A 5 5.26 33.03 -32.39
CA ARG A 5 5.86 31.69 -32.26
C ARG A 5 5.19 31.02 -31.06
N LEU A 6 4.40 30.00 -31.33
CA LEU A 6 4.08 28.98 -30.33
C LEU A 6 5.39 28.28 -29.97
N GLU A 7 5.94 28.64 -28.83
CA GLU A 7 6.94 27.82 -28.19
C GLU A 7 6.26 26.52 -27.75
N CYS A 8 6.46 25.48 -28.53
CA CYS A 8 6.18 24.12 -28.12
C CYS A 8 7.17 23.83 -27.00
N SER A 9 6.74 23.98 -25.75
CA SER A 9 7.55 23.60 -24.61
C SER A 9 7.77 22.09 -24.69
N THR A 10 9.01 21.72 -24.83
CA THR A 10 9.50 20.35 -24.83
C THR A 10 9.49 19.80 -23.39
N ASP A 11 8.30 19.62 -22.80
CA ASP A 11 8.15 18.87 -21.55
C ASP A 11 8.19 17.35 -21.80
N LEU A 12 8.72 16.91 -22.94
CA LEU A 12 8.90 15.50 -23.27
C LEU A 12 10.09 14.85 -22.54
N GLU A 13 10.93 15.62 -21.85
CA GLU A 13 12.14 15.10 -21.18
C GLU A 13 11.89 14.55 -19.77
N ASN A 14 10.67 14.71 -19.20
CA ASN A 14 10.34 14.26 -17.85
C ASN A 14 9.24 13.20 -17.77
N ILE A 15 8.92 12.53 -18.88
CA ILE A 15 7.95 11.41 -18.85
C ILE A 15 8.69 10.16 -18.36
N MET A 16 8.22 9.60 -17.23
CA MET A 16 8.71 8.30 -16.75
C MET A 16 8.58 7.25 -17.84
N PRO A 17 9.62 6.40 -18.06
CA PRO A 17 9.52 5.33 -19.04
C PRO A 17 8.33 4.41 -18.75
N ALA A 18 7.67 3.95 -19.79
CA ALA A 18 6.58 3.00 -19.65
C ALA A 18 7.07 1.69 -19.02
N PRO A 19 6.29 1.08 -18.11
CA PRO A 19 6.62 -0.22 -17.57
C PRO A 19 6.52 -1.30 -18.65
N THR A 20 7.25 -2.39 -18.48
CA THR A 20 7.26 -3.54 -19.39
C THR A 20 6.22 -4.56 -19.00
N LEU A 21 5.29 -4.86 -19.89
CA LEU A 21 4.25 -5.87 -19.68
C LEU A 21 4.87 -7.27 -19.59
N ILE A 22 4.55 -8.01 -18.51
CA ILE A 22 4.91 -9.43 -18.34
C ILE A 22 3.76 -10.32 -18.79
N SER A 23 2.53 -10.03 -18.34
CA SER A 23 1.35 -10.85 -18.60
C SER A 23 0.07 -10.04 -18.57
N ARG A 24 -0.94 -10.51 -19.31
CA ARG A 24 -2.29 -9.93 -19.32
C ARG A 24 -3.31 -11.05 -19.42
N HIS A 25 -4.29 -11.01 -18.53
CA HIS A 25 -5.41 -11.96 -18.52
C HIS A 25 -6.73 -11.20 -18.51
N LYS A 26 -7.70 -11.67 -19.27
CA LYS A 26 -9.08 -11.17 -19.18
C LYS A 26 -9.70 -11.71 -17.89
N MET A 27 -10.27 -10.81 -17.06
CA MET A 27 -10.92 -11.19 -15.82
C MET A 27 -12.05 -10.19 -15.50
N PHE A 28 -13.28 -10.69 -15.33
CA PHE A 28 -14.49 -9.87 -15.11
C PHE A 28 -14.59 -8.69 -16.10
N ASN A 29 -14.36 -8.98 -17.39
CA ASN A 29 -14.37 -8.02 -18.49
C ASN A 29 -13.34 -6.87 -18.36
N GLY A 30 -12.45 -6.96 -17.41
CA GLY A 30 -11.27 -6.12 -17.25
C GLY A 30 -10.00 -6.87 -17.62
N HIS A 31 -8.87 -6.26 -17.29
CA HIS A 31 -7.54 -6.86 -17.49
C HIS A 31 -6.78 -6.98 -16.18
N GLN A 32 -6.34 -8.20 -15.84
CA GLN A 32 -5.32 -8.41 -14.81
C GLN A 32 -3.96 -8.45 -15.48
N GLU A 33 -3.11 -7.49 -15.14
CA GLU A 33 -1.83 -7.28 -15.80
C GLU A 33 -0.70 -7.31 -14.78
N ARG A 34 0.51 -7.67 -15.25
CA ARG A 34 1.73 -7.68 -14.45
C ARG A 34 2.84 -6.98 -15.23
N TYR A 35 3.62 -6.14 -14.52
CA TYR A 35 4.64 -5.29 -15.12
C TYR A 35 5.93 -5.30 -14.32
N THR A 36 7.05 -5.04 -15.02
CA THR A 36 8.32 -4.64 -14.39
C THR A 36 8.70 -3.25 -14.87
N HIS A 37 9.48 -2.55 -14.04
CA HIS A 37 10.10 -1.29 -14.42
C HIS A 37 11.35 -1.03 -13.57
N HIS A 38 12.24 -0.19 -14.06
CA HIS A 38 13.34 0.31 -13.26
C HIS A 38 12.83 1.38 -12.31
N SER A 39 12.98 1.16 -11.01
CA SER A 39 12.60 2.13 -9.97
C SER A 39 13.77 3.06 -9.67
N GLU A 40 13.53 4.36 -9.74
CA GLU A 40 14.50 5.37 -9.28
C GLU A 40 14.64 5.34 -7.75
N SER A 41 13.54 5.23 -7.01
CA SER A 41 13.55 5.18 -5.55
C SER A 41 14.32 3.98 -5.01
N CYS A 42 14.05 2.79 -5.55
CA CYS A 42 14.67 1.55 -5.09
C CYS A 42 15.97 1.21 -5.83
N ALA A 43 16.33 1.96 -6.88
CA ALA A 43 17.52 1.77 -7.70
C ALA A 43 17.68 0.32 -8.20
N CYS A 44 16.58 -0.32 -8.55
CA CYS A 44 16.54 -1.69 -9.08
C CYS A 44 15.23 -1.92 -9.83
N GLU A 45 15.13 -3.08 -10.48
CA GLU A 45 13.90 -3.49 -11.13
C GLU A 45 12.84 -3.84 -10.08
N MET A 46 11.64 -3.27 -10.23
CA MET A 46 10.50 -3.55 -9.37
C MET A 46 9.36 -4.14 -10.19
N THR A 47 8.56 -4.99 -9.55
CA THR A 47 7.40 -5.65 -10.16
C THR A 47 6.12 -5.20 -9.46
N PHE A 48 5.06 -5.00 -10.23
CA PHE A 48 3.72 -4.72 -9.69
C PHE A 48 2.65 -5.33 -10.59
N ALA A 49 1.49 -5.58 -10.01
CA ALA A 49 0.29 -5.99 -10.74
C ALA A 49 -0.73 -4.85 -10.79
N VAL A 50 -1.52 -4.84 -11.85
CA VAL A 50 -2.62 -3.87 -12.03
C VAL A 50 -3.85 -4.64 -12.50
N TYR A 51 -4.99 -4.41 -11.84
CA TYR A 51 -6.28 -4.77 -12.40
C TYR A 51 -6.97 -3.52 -12.94
N LEU A 52 -7.27 -3.52 -14.23
CA LEU A 52 -8.04 -2.47 -14.89
C LEU A 52 -9.50 -2.92 -15.03
N PRO A 53 -10.46 -2.22 -14.40
CA PRO A 53 -11.87 -2.59 -14.53
C PRO A 53 -12.38 -2.32 -15.94
N PRO A 54 -13.56 -2.88 -16.34
CA PRO A 54 -14.11 -2.66 -17.69
C PRO A 54 -14.22 -1.20 -18.09
N GLN A 55 -14.56 -0.33 -17.14
CA GLN A 55 -14.71 1.11 -17.39
C GLN A 55 -13.41 1.75 -17.90
N ALA A 56 -12.27 1.33 -17.35
CA ALA A 56 -10.96 1.81 -17.79
C ALA A 56 -10.65 1.39 -19.23
N LEU A 57 -11.16 0.24 -19.68
CA LEU A 57 -10.99 -0.26 -21.04
C LEU A 57 -11.96 0.39 -22.03
N GLN A 58 -12.95 1.12 -21.53
CA GLN A 58 -13.95 1.84 -22.33
C GLN A 58 -13.59 3.32 -22.54
N GLY A 59 -12.40 3.73 -22.12
CA GLY A 59 -11.90 5.09 -22.31
C GLY A 59 -12.10 6.02 -21.11
N TYR A 60 -12.62 5.54 -19.98
CA TYR A 60 -12.72 6.34 -18.74
C TYR A 60 -11.43 6.25 -17.93
N ARG A 61 -11.07 7.36 -17.29
CA ARG A 61 -10.04 7.33 -16.25
C ARG A 61 -10.73 7.03 -14.91
N VAL A 62 -10.20 6.07 -14.17
CA VAL A 62 -10.80 5.56 -12.94
C VAL A 62 -9.91 5.84 -11.74
N PRO A 63 -10.47 5.91 -10.53
CA PRO A 63 -9.65 5.99 -9.32
C PRO A 63 -8.91 4.67 -9.08
N ALA A 64 -7.84 4.73 -8.30
CA ALA A 64 -7.01 3.57 -7.95
C ALA A 64 -7.06 3.26 -6.47
N LEU A 65 -7.11 1.98 -6.17
CA LEU A 65 -6.99 1.42 -4.83
C LEU A 65 -5.67 0.68 -4.72
N TYR A 66 -4.76 1.18 -3.88
CA TYR A 66 -3.42 0.63 -3.68
C TYR A 66 -3.44 -0.39 -2.56
N TRP A 67 -3.01 -1.61 -2.87
CA TRP A 67 -2.90 -2.70 -1.90
C TRP A 67 -1.47 -2.93 -1.48
N LEU A 68 -1.22 -3.02 -0.17
CA LEU A 68 0.07 -3.36 0.42
C LEU A 68 0.01 -4.74 1.08
N SER A 69 0.83 -5.65 0.58
CA SER A 69 0.88 -7.03 1.06
C SER A 69 1.71 -7.17 2.35
N GLY A 70 1.51 -8.28 3.04
CA GLY A 70 2.24 -8.66 4.24
C GLY A 70 3.57 -9.35 3.97
N LEU A 71 4.22 -9.79 5.06
CA LEU A 71 5.51 -10.50 5.03
C LEU A 71 5.49 -11.67 4.04
N THR A 72 6.60 -11.85 3.34
CA THR A 72 6.88 -12.92 2.39
C THR A 72 6.11 -12.87 1.07
N CYS A 73 5.12 -12.00 0.95
CA CYS A 73 4.31 -11.87 -0.25
C CYS A 73 5.05 -11.14 -1.38
N THR A 74 4.60 -11.42 -2.60
CA THR A 74 4.86 -10.62 -3.80
C THR A 74 3.58 -9.92 -4.25
N ASP A 75 3.58 -9.34 -5.45
CA ASP A 75 2.38 -8.82 -6.10
C ASP A 75 1.34 -9.93 -6.41
N GLU A 76 1.76 -11.19 -6.47
CA GLU A 76 0.91 -12.30 -6.91
C GLU A 76 -0.01 -12.87 -5.83
N ASN A 77 0.34 -12.76 -4.55
CA ASN A 77 -0.47 -13.34 -3.47
C ASN A 77 -1.87 -12.74 -3.43
N PHE A 78 -1.98 -11.43 -3.34
CA PHE A 78 -3.28 -10.74 -3.37
C PHE A 78 -3.99 -10.95 -4.71
N THR A 79 -3.27 -10.80 -5.80
CA THR A 79 -3.82 -10.93 -7.17
C THR A 79 -4.54 -12.27 -7.37
N THR A 80 -3.99 -13.36 -6.85
CA THR A 80 -4.52 -14.71 -7.08
C THR A 80 -5.46 -15.19 -5.96
N LYS A 81 -5.36 -14.64 -4.75
CA LYS A 81 -6.03 -15.23 -3.57
C LYS A 81 -7.14 -14.38 -2.96
N ALA A 82 -7.13 -13.06 -3.15
CA ALA A 82 -8.06 -12.18 -2.44
C ALA A 82 -9.47 -12.16 -3.05
N GLY A 83 -9.60 -12.43 -4.33
CA GLY A 83 -10.90 -12.34 -5.01
C GLY A 83 -11.43 -10.93 -5.17
N ALA A 84 -10.55 -9.93 -5.23
CA ALA A 84 -10.92 -8.50 -5.24
C ALA A 84 -11.42 -8.01 -6.60
N GLN A 85 -11.02 -8.63 -7.70
CA GLN A 85 -11.24 -8.12 -9.06
C GLN A 85 -12.73 -8.03 -9.42
N ARG A 86 -13.55 -8.98 -8.97
CA ARG A 86 -15.00 -8.95 -9.17
C ARG A 86 -15.61 -7.66 -8.65
N PHE A 87 -15.23 -7.26 -7.46
CA PHE A 87 -15.76 -6.07 -6.79
C PHE A 87 -15.16 -4.79 -7.37
N ALA A 88 -13.89 -4.81 -7.74
CA ALA A 88 -13.24 -3.71 -8.44
C ALA A 88 -13.92 -3.44 -9.80
N ALA A 89 -14.28 -4.49 -10.53
CA ALA A 89 -15.04 -4.38 -11.79
C ALA A 89 -16.43 -3.78 -11.55
N GLN A 90 -17.10 -4.20 -10.49
CA GLN A 90 -18.43 -3.72 -10.11
C GLN A 90 -18.43 -2.22 -9.84
N TRP A 91 -17.44 -1.71 -9.09
CA TRP A 91 -17.36 -0.32 -8.68
C TRP A 91 -16.60 0.58 -9.66
N GLY A 92 -15.87 0.01 -10.59
CA GLY A 92 -15.08 0.80 -11.55
C GLY A 92 -13.81 1.39 -10.95
N VAL A 93 -13.12 0.64 -10.09
CA VAL A 93 -11.85 1.04 -9.47
C VAL A 93 -10.71 0.15 -9.96
N ALA A 94 -9.54 0.75 -10.25
CA ALA A 94 -8.33 -0.01 -10.55
C ALA A 94 -7.69 -0.51 -9.25
N LEU A 95 -7.08 -1.70 -9.30
CA LEU A 95 -6.29 -2.24 -8.19
C LEU A 95 -4.82 -2.17 -8.56
N ILE A 96 -4.00 -1.58 -7.70
CA ILE A 96 -2.57 -1.47 -7.86
C ILE A 96 -1.90 -2.28 -6.75
N ILE A 97 -1.12 -3.29 -7.14
CA ILE A 97 -0.58 -4.28 -6.21
C ILE A 97 0.94 -4.34 -6.38
N PRO A 98 1.72 -3.53 -5.64
CA PRO A 98 3.18 -3.60 -5.67
C PRO A 98 3.73 -4.81 -4.93
N ASP A 99 5.00 -5.12 -5.20
CA ASP A 99 5.79 -6.05 -4.40
C ASP A 99 6.08 -5.45 -3.00
N THR A 100 6.50 -6.29 -2.10
CA THR A 100 6.72 -5.96 -0.68
C THR A 100 8.12 -5.48 -0.36
N SER A 101 9.05 -5.62 -1.30
CA SER A 101 10.43 -5.18 -1.15
C SER A 101 11.13 -5.10 -2.49
N PRO A 102 12.29 -4.43 -2.56
CA PRO A 102 13.23 -4.66 -3.67
C PRO A 102 13.73 -6.11 -3.65
N ARG A 103 14.18 -6.61 -4.82
CA ARG A 103 14.71 -7.95 -5.02
C ARG A 103 15.79 -7.92 -6.09
N GLY A 104 16.76 -8.80 -6.00
CA GLY A 104 17.82 -8.93 -7.00
C GLY A 104 19.16 -9.36 -6.41
N ASP A 105 20.07 -9.78 -7.27
CA ASP A 105 21.37 -10.32 -6.87
C ASP A 105 22.23 -9.29 -6.10
N ASN A 106 22.06 -8.01 -6.41
CA ASN A 106 22.79 -6.91 -5.78
C ASN A 106 21.99 -6.21 -4.67
N VAL A 107 20.82 -6.75 -4.31
CA VAL A 107 19.95 -6.20 -3.28
C VAL A 107 20.17 -6.95 -1.98
N ALA A 108 20.39 -6.22 -0.88
CA ALA A 108 20.59 -6.81 0.44
C ALA A 108 19.39 -7.68 0.86
N ASP A 109 19.70 -8.78 1.54
CA ASP A 109 18.72 -9.70 2.07
C ASP A 109 19.23 -10.28 3.41
N ALA A 110 18.35 -10.98 4.11
CA ALA A 110 18.64 -11.66 5.36
C ALA A 110 18.00 -13.06 5.32
N PRO A 111 18.53 -14.04 6.11
CA PRO A 111 17.99 -15.40 6.06
C PRO A 111 16.59 -15.54 6.67
N GLN A 112 16.20 -14.66 7.59
CA GLN A 112 14.88 -14.71 8.22
C GLN A 112 13.81 -14.12 7.32
N TYR A 113 12.58 -14.65 7.43
CA TYR A 113 11.42 -14.23 6.61
C TYR A 113 10.93 -12.80 6.92
N ASP A 114 11.25 -12.28 8.10
CA ASP A 114 10.74 -11.03 8.62
C ASP A 114 11.74 -9.85 8.52
N LEU A 115 12.78 -10.02 7.72
CA LEU A 115 13.75 -8.98 7.40
C LEU A 115 14.29 -9.17 5.98
N GLY A 116 14.48 -8.08 5.25
CA GLY A 116 14.99 -8.12 3.89
C GLY A 116 13.92 -8.41 2.86
N ARG A 117 14.19 -9.32 1.95
CA ARG A 117 13.30 -9.67 0.85
C ARG A 117 11.93 -10.12 1.36
N GLY A 118 10.88 -9.50 0.84
CA GLY A 118 9.51 -9.73 1.28
C GLY A 118 9.14 -9.04 2.59
N ALA A 119 10.00 -8.17 3.12
CA ALA A 119 9.86 -7.56 4.44
C ALA A 119 10.36 -6.11 4.49
N GLY A 120 9.98 -5.30 3.49
CA GLY A 120 10.43 -3.91 3.37
C GLY A 120 9.79 -2.93 4.35
N PHE A 121 8.74 -3.32 5.05
CA PHE A 121 8.02 -2.53 6.04
C PHE A 121 7.59 -1.14 5.59
N TYR A 122 7.65 -0.87 4.30
CA TYR A 122 7.21 0.39 3.69
C TYR A 122 7.83 1.63 4.34
N VAL A 123 9.12 1.52 4.65
CA VAL A 123 9.93 2.61 5.20
C VAL A 123 11.04 2.99 4.20
N ASN A 124 11.65 4.14 4.43
CA ASN A 124 12.89 4.53 3.78
C ASN A 124 14.07 4.17 4.68
N ALA A 125 14.82 3.14 4.32
CA ALA A 125 15.97 2.72 5.10
C ALA A 125 17.09 3.76 5.08
N THR A 126 17.72 3.96 6.23
CA THR A 126 18.85 4.89 6.42
C THR A 126 20.15 4.18 6.73
N GLN A 127 20.12 2.88 7.00
CA GLN A 127 21.26 2.09 7.46
C GLN A 127 21.78 1.16 6.36
N ALA A 128 23.10 1.06 6.22
CA ALA A 128 23.72 0.05 5.38
C ALA A 128 23.47 -1.36 5.94
N PRO A 129 23.31 -2.39 5.11
CA PRO A 129 23.35 -2.37 3.64
C PRO A 129 21.98 -2.04 3.00
N TRP A 130 20.96 -1.72 3.79
CA TRP A 130 19.57 -1.60 3.35
C TRP A 130 19.30 -0.31 2.56
N ALA A 131 19.93 0.79 2.96
CA ALA A 131 19.62 2.13 2.42
C ALA A 131 19.77 2.26 0.90
N ALA A 132 20.58 1.40 0.27
CA ALA A 132 20.80 1.46 -1.17
C ALA A 132 19.55 1.17 -2.01
N HIS A 133 18.65 0.29 -1.51
CA HIS A 133 17.50 -0.19 -2.29
C HIS A 133 16.18 -0.17 -1.53
N TYR A 134 16.19 -0.22 -0.19
CA TYR A 134 14.97 -0.34 0.62
C TYR A 134 14.35 1.04 0.88
N GLN A 135 13.88 1.67 -0.20
CA GLN A 135 13.21 2.96 -0.18
C GLN A 135 11.72 2.80 -0.51
N MET A 136 11.08 1.85 0.19
CA MET A 136 9.71 1.44 -0.12
C MET A 136 8.68 2.53 0.18
N TYR A 137 8.92 3.40 1.16
CA TYR A 137 8.02 4.50 1.43
C TYR A 137 7.93 5.46 0.23
N ASP A 138 9.06 5.94 -0.26
CA ASP A 138 9.09 6.84 -1.42
C ASP A 138 8.53 6.16 -2.67
N TYR A 139 8.82 4.87 -2.84
CA TYR A 139 8.29 4.09 -3.95
C TYR A 139 6.76 4.06 -3.96
N ILE A 140 6.14 3.71 -2.83
CA ILE A 140 4.68 3.56 -2.72
C ILE A 140 3.96 4.92 -2.75
N VAL A 141 4.51 5.93 -2.08
CA VAL A 141 3.83 7.22 -1.92
C VAL A 141 3.99 8.12 -3.14
N HIS A 142 5.17 8.11 -3.75
CA HIS A 142 5.52 9.07 -4.80
C HIS A 142 5.71 8.42 -6.17
N GLU A 143 6.61 7.48 -6.30
CA GLU A 143 7.01 6.94 -7.60
C GLU A 143 5.91 6.12 -8.27
N LEU A 144 5.35 5.13 -7.57
CA LEU A 144 4.35 4.23 -8.14
C LEU A 144 3.08 4.98 -8.57
N PRO A 145 2.48 5.86 -7.77
CA PRO A 145 1.31 6.63 -8.23
C PRO A 145 1.60 7.50 -9.44
N ALA A 146 2.76 8.14 -9.53
CA ALA A 146 3.15 8.92 -10.68
C ALA A 146 3.26 8.05 -11.94
N LEU A 147 3.87 6.87 -11.85
CA LEU A 147 3.97 5.91 -12.94
C LEU A 147 2.59 5.42 -13.40
N ILE A 148 1.72 5.09 -12.46
CA ILE A 148 0.37 4.60 -12.75
C ILE A 148 -0.46 5.67 -13.46
N GLU A 149 -0.47 6.89 -12.95
CA GLU A 149 -1.24 8.00 -13.53
C GLU A 149 -0.70 8.42 -14.91
N ALA A 150 0.59 8.25 -15.17
CA ALA A 150 1.21 8.57 -16.45
C ALA A 150 0.91 7.54 -17.55
N HIS A 151 0.82 6.24 -17.21
CA HIS A 151 0.80 5.15 -18.19
C HIS A 151 -0.45 4.29 -18.21
N PHE A 152 -1.39 4.52 -17.29
CA PHE A 152 -2.65 3.78 -17.19
C PHE A 152 -3.84 4.72 -17.20
N PRO A 153 -5.05 4.24 -17.56
CA PRO A 153 -6.27 5.06 -17.51
C PRO A 153 -6.77 5.23 -16.07
N VAL A 154 -5.93 5.81 -15.24
CA VAL A 154 -6.14 6.03 -13.81
C VAL A 154 -5.93 7.50 -13.50
N ASP A 155 -6.85 8.11 -12.75
CA ASP A 155 -6.75 9.49 -12.32
C ASP A 155 -6.10 9.64 -10.92
N GLU A 156 -6.08 10.86 -10.39
CA GLU A 156 -5.42 11.18 -9.12
C GLU A 156 -6.22 10.76 -7.87
N ARG A 157 -7.49 10.35 -8.03
CA ARG A 157 -8.29 9.85 -6.90
C ARG A 157 -7.74 8.50 -6.48
N ARG A 158 -7.31 8.37 -5.24
CA ARG A 158 -6.71 7.15 -4.72
C ARG A 158 -7.16 6.84 -3.30
N SER A 159 -7.10 5.57 -2.97
CA SER A 159 -7.32 5.06 -1.62
C SER A 159 -6.30 3.96 -1.35
N ILE A 160 -6.13 3.54 -0.10
CA ILE A 160 -5.06 2.61 0.26
C ILE A 160 -5.53 1.60 1.31
N PHE A 161 -5.09 0.36 1.17
CA PHE A 161 -5.37 -0.70 2.13
C PHE A 161 -4.27 -1.75 2.13
N GLY A 162 -4.25 -2.60 3.15
CA GLY A 162 -3.23 -3.62 3.25
C GLY A 162 -3.50 -4.66 4.32
N HIS A 163 -2.61 -5.66 4.39
CA HIS A 163 -2.69 -6.77 5.32
C HIS A 163 -1.40 -6.88 6.13
N SER A 164 -1.52 -7.02 7.45
CA SER A 164 -0.39 -7.29 8.36
C SER A 164 0.69 -6.20 8.28
N MET A 165 1.90 -6.52 7.83
CA MET A 165 2.95 -5.54 7.50
C MET A 165 2.43 -4.48 6.51
N GLY A 166 1.63 -4.89 5.53
CA GLY A 166 0.99 -3.97 4.58
C GLY A 166 -0.12 -3.14 5.20
N GLY A 167 -0.81 -3.65 6.21
CA GLY A 167 -1.76 -2.88 7.02
C GLY A 167 -1.06 -1.77 7.81
N HIS A 168 0.10 -2.08 8.39
CA HIS A 168 1.01 -1.09 8.95
C HIS A 168 1.36 -0.02 7.91
N GLY A 169 1.76 -0.45 6.73
CA GLY A 169 2.14 0.45 5.64
C GLY A 169 0.99 1.38 5.24
N ALA A 170 -0.20 0.81 5.02
CA ALA A 170 -1.37 1.59 4.61
C ALA A 170 -1.75 2.63 5.66
N LEU A 171 -1.83 2.24 6.92
CA LEU A 171 -2.20 3.15 8.01
C LEU A 171 -1.19 4.27 8.18
N GLN A 172 0.11 3.96 8.28
CA GLN A 172 1.11 5.01 8.51
C GLN A 172 1.22 5.96 7.30
N ILE A 173 1.11 5.45 6.09
CA ILE A 173 1.17 6.27 4.88
C ILE A 173 -0.04 7.22 4.81
N ALA A 174 -1.25 6.72 5.02
CA ALA A 174 -2.46 7.54 4.94
C ALA A 174 -2.49 8.62 6.02
N LEU A 175 -2.13 8.28 7.26
CA LEU A 175 -2.09 9.22 8.38
C LEU A 175 -1.03 10.31 8.20
N LYS A 176 0.09 9.97 7.58
CA LYS A 176 1.22 10.90 7.38
C LYS A 176 1.04 11.81 6.16
N ASN A 177 0.13 11.48 5.25
CA ASN A 177 -0.10 12.23 4.03
C ASN A 177 -1.57 12.68 3.92
N PRO A 178 -2.02 13.62 4.77
CA PRO A 178 -3.41 14.06 4.78
C PRO A 178 -3.82 14.64 3.41
N GLY A 179 -5.03 14.31 2.97
CA GLY A 179 -5.57 14.74 1.69
C GLY A 179 -5.09 13.94 0.47
N ARG A 180 -4.14 13.02 0.63
CA ARG A 180 -3.60 12.23 -0.47
C ARG A 180 -4.43 10.97 -0.77
N TYR A 181 -5.09 10.42 0.23
CA TYR A 181 -5.93 9.22 0.12
C TYR A 181 -7.34 9.51 0.61
N ALA A 182 -8.35 8.97 -0.09
CA ALA A 182 -9.75 9.16 0.28
C ALA A 182 -10.12 8.42 1.56
N ALA A 183 -9.51 7.27 1.81
CA ALA A 183 -9.71 6.43 2.97
C ALA A 183 -8.54 5.47 3.15
N VAL A 184 -8.50 4.81 4.30
CA VAL A 184 -7.57 3.71 4.56
C VAL A 184 -8.29 2.57 5.24
N SER A 185 -7.97 1.32 4.84
CA SER A 185 -8.43 0.15 5.55
C SER A 185 -7.31 -0.88 5.72
N ALA A 186 -7.48 -1.76 6.68
CA ALA A 186 -6.47 -2.76 6.98
C ALA A 186 -7.09 -4.07 7.47
N PHE A 187 -6.48 -5.18 7.04
CA PHE A 187 -6.73 -6.52 7.54
C PHE A 187 -5.60 -6.88 8.50
N ALA A 188 -5.92 -7.16 9.76
CA ALA A 188 -4.96 -7.64 10.76
C ALA A 188 -3.64 -6.85 10.77
N PRO A 189 -3.67 -5.51 10.92
CA PRO A 189 -2.48 -4.67 10.78
C PRO A 189 -1.53 -4.76 11.96
N ILE A 190 -0.23 -4.58 11.70
CA ILE A 190 0.75 -4.26 12.74
C ILE A 190 0.60 -2.76 13.05
N VAL A 191 -0.15 -2.42 14.08
CA VAL A 191 -0.51 -1.01 14.37
C VAL A 191 0.51 -0.24 15.19
N ASN A 192 1.42 -0.97 15.85
CA ASN A 192 2.42 -0.37 16.73
C ASN A 192 3.78 -1.04 16.55
N PRO A 193 4.37 -0.98 15.34
CA PRO A 193 5.60 -1.70 15.03
C PRO A 193 6.79 -1.30 15.92
N ALA A 194 6.83 -0.09 16.45
CA ALA A 194 7.88 0.33 17.38
C ALA A 194 7.90 -0.48 18.69
N ASP A 195 6.80 -1.16 19.01
CA ASP A 195 6.60 -1.89 20.27
C ASP A 195 6.31 -3.39 20.08
N THR A 196 6.51 -3.93 18.90
CA THR A 196 6.28 -5.34 18.60
C THR A 196 7.53 -6.00 18.01
N PRO A 197 7.73 -7.33 18.22
CA PRO A 197 8.97 -7.98 17.81
C PRO A 197 9.31 -7.83 16.33
N TRP A 198 8.36 -8.03 15.44
CA TRP A 198 8.59 -7.87 14.00
C TRP A 198 9.02 -6.44 13.63
N GLY A 199 8.31 -5.46 14.16
CA GLY A 199 8.60 -4.07 13.87
C GLY A 199 9.92 -3.59 14.47
N GLN A 200 10.22 -3.98 15.71
CA GLN A 200 11.47 -3.63 16.37
C GLN A 200 12.69 -4.17 15.61
N GLN A 201 12.64 -5.42 15.17
CA GLN A 201 13.72 -6.02 14.38
C GLN A 201 13.93 -5.27 13.06
N ALA A 202 12.86 -5.03 12.32
CA ALA A 202 12.94 -4.36 11.03
C ALA A 202 13.40 -2.91 11.16
N PHE A 203 12.82 -2.17 12.11
CA PHE A 203 13.14 -0.76 12.29
C PHE A 203 14.57 -0.55 12.81
N GLU A 204 15.05 -1.42 13.70
CA GLU A 204 16.45 -1.37 14.13
C GLU A 204 17.40 -1.57 12.94
N ALA A 205 17.13 -2.58 12.11
CA ALA A 205 17.95 -2.87 10.94
C ALA A 205 17.89 -1.75 9.89
N TYR A 206 16.70 -1.25 9.57
CA TYR A 206 16.51 -0.27 8.50
C TYR A 206 16.79 1.17 8.94
N LEU A 207 16.47 1.52 10.17
CA LEU A 207 16.49 2.91 10.68
C LEU A 207 17.53 3.16 11.77
N GLY A 208 18.13 2.11 12.33
CA GLY A 208 19.09 2.20 13.42
C GLY A 208 18.44 2.15 14.80
N GLY A 209 19.26 2.22 15.85
CA GLY A 209 18.82 2.04 17.23
C GLY A 209 18.13 3.24 17.88
N ASP A 210 18.12 4.41 17.24
CA ASP A 210 17.41 5.60 17.75
C ASP A 210 15.92 5.45 17.49
N LYS A 211 15.17 5.13 18.53
CA LYS A 211 13.72 4.89 18.46
C LYS A 211 12.91 6.13 18.03
N GLN A 212 13.46 7.33 18.15
CA GLN A 212 12.79 8.53 17.64
C GLN A 212 12.65 8.49 16.11
N THR A 213 13.55 7.81 15.41
CA THR A 213 13.48 7.62 13.96
C THR A 213 12.40 6.61 13.54
N TRP A 214 11.89 5.80 14.46
CA TRP A 214 10.85 4.80 14.21
C TRP A 214 9.44 5.40 14.24
N LEU A 215 9.23 6.41 15.10
CA LEU A 215 7.89 6.99 15.35
C LEU A 215 7.22 7.54 14.08
N PRO A 216 7.94 8.16 13.13
CA PRO A 216 7.32 8.60 11.87
C PRO A 216 6.72 7.48 11.02
N TYR A 217 7.04 6.22 11.32
CA TYR A 217 6.50 5.05 10.63
C TYR A 217 5.59 4.19 11.54
N ASP A 218 5.21 4.67 12.70
CA ASP A 218 4.32 3.96 13.63
C ASP A 218 2.94 4.60 13.62
N SER A 219 1.92 3.87 13.14
CA SER A 219 0.57 4.41 12.97
C SER A 219 -0.07 4.86 14.28
N THR A 220 0.19 4.17 15.38
CA THR A 220 -0.32 4.57 16.70
C THR A 220 0.33 5.88 17.17
N ALA A 221 1.63 6.04 16.97
CA ALA A 221 2.35 7.27 17.30
C ALA A 221 1.91 8.47 16.43
N LEU A 222 1.46 8.22 15.20
CA LEU A 222 1.02 9.27 14.26
C LEU A 222 -0.36 9.84 14.56
N LEU A 223 -1.16 9.20 15.42
CA LEU A 223 -2.56 9.60 15.64
C LEU A 223 -2.71 11.01 16.21
N ALA A 224 -1.81 11.44 17.10
CA ALA A 224 -1.87 12.77 17.69
C ALA A 224 -1.81 13.89 16.63
N ASP A 225 -0.91 13.75 15.65
CA ASP A 225 -0.78 14.73 14.56
C ASP A 225 -1.91 14.57 13.54
N ALA A 226 -2.33 13.34 13.24
CA ALA A 226 -3.42 13.06 12.32
C ALA A 226 -4.75 13.64 12.81
N ALA A 227 -4.97 13.70 14.12
CA ALA A 227 -6.17 14.29 14.70
C ALA A 227 -6.32 15.79 14.44
N LYS A 228 -5.24 16.48 14.06
CA LYS A 228 -5.23 17.91 13.71
C LYS A 228 -5.57 18.14 12.22
N GLN A 229 -5.72 17.08 11.45
CA GLN A 229 -6.01 17.12 10.02
C GLN A 229 -7.48 16.81 9.75
N PRO A 230 -7.99 17.06 8.53
CA PRO A 230 -9.34 16.65 8.15
C PRO A 230 -9.58 15.16 8.38
N ALA A 231 -10.80 14.78 8.73
CA ALA A 231 -11.16 13.40 9.05
C ALA A 231 -10.86 12.47 7.88
N LEU A 232 -10.18 11.35 8.18
CA LEU A 232 -9.88 10.27 7.27
C LEU A 232 -10.71 9.05 7.69
N PRO A 233 -11.55 8.48 6.82
CA PRO A 233 -12.23 7.23 7.11
C PRO A 233 -11.24 6.08 7.30
N ILE A 234 -11.38 5.32 8.40
CA ILE A 234 -10.48 4.22 8.76
C ILE A 234 -11.32 2.98 9.08
N LEU A 235 -11.01 1.86 8.42
CA LEU A 235 -11.65 0.55 8.65
C LEU A 235 -10.57 -0.48 8.98
N ILE A 236 -10.77 -1.24 10.04
CA ILE A 236 -9.89 -2.36 10.44
C ILE A 236 -10.72 -3.60 10.71
N ASP A 237 -10.37 -4.71 10.07
CA ASP A 237 -10.85 -6.04 10.41
C ASP A 237 -9.76 -6.89 11.03
N GLN A 238 -10.08 -7.63 12.09
CA GLN A 238 -9.17 -8.52 12.81
C GLN A 238 -9.86 -9.84 13.14
N GLY A 239 -9.21 -10.96 12.81
CA GLY A 239 -9.65 -12.28 13.22
C GLY A 239 -9.21 -12.59 14.66
N ASP A 240 -10.07 -13.19 15.47
CA ASP A 240 -9.73 -13.55 16.84
C ASP A 240 -8.96 -14.89 16.95
N ALA A 241 -8.97 -15.70 15.90
CA ALA A 241 -8.18 -16.93 15.80
C ALA A 241 -6.79 -16.70 15.15
N ASP A 242 -6.41 -15.46 14.92
CA ASP A 242 -5.11 -15.06 14.38
C ASP A 242 -4.01 -15.29 15.43
N THR A 243 -3.03 -16.15 15.11
CA THR A 243 -1.94 -16.50 16.03
C THR A 243 -0.99 -15.36 16.33
N PHE A 244 -0.93 -14.34 15.46
CA PHE A 244 -0.09 -13.14 15.65
C PHE A 244 -0.81 -12.02 16.41
N TYR A 245 -2.10 -12.16 16.65
CA TYR A 245 -2.92 -11.15 17.30
C TYR A 245 -2.33 -10.68 18.65
N PRO A 246 -1.94 -11.60 19.58
CA PRO A 246 -1.53 -11.16 20.92
C PRO A 246 -0.17 -10.46 20.97
N THR A 247 0.76 -10.79 20.06
CA THR A 247 2.15 -10.36 20.18
C THR A 247 2.58 -9.33 19.13
N GLN A 248 2.04 -9.42 17.92
CA GLN A 248 2.50 -8.61 16.79
C GLN A 248 1.50 -7.55 16.35
N LEU A 249 0.20 -7.78 16.50
CA LEU A 249 -0.84 -6.95 15.91
C LEU A 249 -1.47 -5.99 16.90
N GLN A 250 -2.09 -6.48 17.95
CA GLN A 250 -2.66 -5.71 19.06
C GLN A 250 -3.49 -4.49 18.60
N PRO A 251 -4.49 -4.68 17.72
CA PRO A 251 -5.20 -3.56 17.06
C PRO A 251 -5.92 -2.64 18.04
N GLU A 252 -6.24 -3.11 19.24
CA GLU A 252 -6.90 -2.32 20.28
C GLU A 252 -6.05 -1.14 20.74
N LYS A 253 -4.72 -1.22 20.67
CA LYS A 253 -3.83 -0.10 20.99
C LYS A 253 -4.09 1.09 20.06
N PHE A 254 -4.23 0.80 18.77
CA PHE A 254 -4.55 1.83 17.78
C PHE A 254 -5.97 2.39 17.98
N VAL A 255 -6.96 1.51 18.15
CA VAL A 255 -8.37 1.89 18.31
C VAL A 255 -8.55 2.75 19.56
N ALA A 256 -7.94 2.35 20.69
CA ALA A 256 -8.00 3.12 21.93
C ALA A 256 -7.32 4.49 21.81
N ALA A 257 -6.13 4.55 21.22
CA ALA A 257 -5.41 5.79 21.00
C ALA A 257 -6.16 6.73 20.04
N ALA A 258 -6.75 6.18 18.97
CA ALA A 258 -7.57 6.96 18.04
C ALA A 258 -8.76 7.61 18.75
N LYS A 259 -9.45 6.85 19.60
CA LYS A 259 -10.57 7.36 20.39
C LYS A 259 -10.14 8.49 21.32
N GLN A 260 -8.99 8.38 22.00
CA GLN A 260 -8.44 9.42 22.86
C GLN A 260 -8.18 10.71 22.09
N HIS A 261 -7.80 10.64 20.83
CA HIS A 261 -7.55 11.78 19.95
C HIS A 261 -8.79 12.25 19.18
N GLY A 262 -9.97 11.68 19.45
CA GLY A 262 -11.21 12.06 18.79
C GLY A 262 -11.35 11.56 17.35
N LEU A 263 -10.52 10.58 16.94
CA LEU A 263 -10.60 9.94 15.64
C LEU A 263 -11.55 8.75 15.70
N ASN A 264 -12.36 8.59 14.64
CA ASN A 264 -13.30 7.48 14.54
C ASN A 264 -12.71 6.37 13.68
N VAL A 265 -12.60 5.16 14.24
CA VAL A 265 -12.16 3.95 13.57
C VAL A 265 -13.30 2.95 13.57
N GLN A 266 -13.69 2.50 12.37
CA GLN A 266 -14.59 1.36 12.23
C GLN A 266 -13.76 0.09 12.43
N PHE A 267 -13.94 -0.56 13.57
CA PHE A 267 -13.20 -1.77 13.94
C PHE A 267 -14.15 -2.96 14.07
N ASN A 268 -13.81 -4.06 13.40
CA ASN A 268 -14.59 -5.30 13.43
C ASN A 268 -13.71 -6.46 13.87
N MET A 269 -14.06 -7.09 14.98
CA MET A 269 -13.51 -8.39 15.37
C MET A 269 -14.28 -9.49 14.63
N ARG A 270 -13.57 -10.40 13.98
CA ARG A 270 -14.15 -11.49 13.18
C ARG A 270 -13.90 -12.83 13.87
N PRO A 271 -14.93 -13.38 14.55
CA PRO A 271 -14.77 -14.64 15.29
C PRO A 271 -14.39 -15.81 14.37
N GLY A 272 -13.39 -16.59 14.81
CA GLY A 272 -12.92 -17.79 14.11
C GLY A 272 -12.00 -17.58 12.93
N TYR A 273 -11.74 -16.34 12.53
CA TYR A 273 -10.85 -16.06 11.40
C TYR A 273 -9.39 -15.93 11.83
N ASP A 274 -8.50 -16.41 10.98
CA ASP A 274 -7.05 -16.41 11.18
C ASP A 274 -6.35 -15.29 10.40
N HIS A 275 -5.03 -15.42 10.20
CA HIS A 275 -4.18 -14.43 9.53
C HIS A 275 -4.01 -14.69 8.03
N SER A 276 -4.82 -15.56 7.44
CA SER A 276 -4.65 -16.04 6.06
C SER A 276 -5.47 -15.24 5.05
N TYR A 277 -5.27 -15.57 3.77
CA TYR A 277 -6.12 -15.07 2.69
C TYR A 277 -7.55 -15.61 2.72
N TYR A 278 -7.83 -16.69 3.46
CA TYR A 278 -9.21 -17.09 3.73
C TYR A 278 -9.97 -15.99 4.48
N PHE A 279 -9.32 -15.36 5.45
CA PHE A 279 -9.85 -14.19 6.14
C PHE A 279 -10.02 -13.00 5.20
N ILE A 280 -8.99 -12.63 4.44
CA ILE A 280 -9.05 -11.50 3.52
C ILE A 280 -10.15 -11.69 2.49
N ALA A 281 -10.23 -12.84 1.84
CA ALA A 281 -11.23 -13.14 0.82
C ALA A 281 -12.67 -13.06 1.35
N SER A 282 -12.88 -13.37 2.64
CA SER A 282 -14.21 -13.33 3.26
C SER A 282 -14.74 -11.91 3.44
N PHE A 283 -13.86 -10.90 3.54
CA PHE A 283 -14.26 -9.53 3.82
C PHE A 283 -13.77 -8.51 2.79
N ILE A 284 -13.14 -8.98 1.71
CA ILE A 284 -12.61 -8.07 0.68
C ILE A 284 -13.71 -7.24 0.02
N ASP A 285 -14.91 -7.77 -0.13
CA ASP A 285 -16.05 -7.06 -0.70
C ASP A 285 -16.41 -5.82 0.12
N SER A 286 -16.48 -5.95 1.44
CA SER A 286 -16.79 -4.81 2.32
C SER A 286 -15.70 -3.76 2.33
N HIS A 287 -14.43 -4.15 2.19
CA HIS A 287 -13.33 -3.19 2.05
C HIS A 287 -13.37 -2.44 0.72
N ILE A 288 -13.62 -3.13 -0.39
CA ILE A 288 -13.76 -2.46 -1.70
C ILE A 288 -14.94 -1.48 -1.68
N GLU A 289 -16.08 -1.87 -1.13
CA GLU A 289 -17.25 -0.99 -0.99
C GLU A 289 -16.93 0.25 -0.12
N PHE A 290 -16.24 0.06 1.01
CA PHE A 290 -15.80 1.14 1.88
C PHE A 290 -14.96 2.17 1.12
N HIS A 291 -14.00 1.73 0.32
CA HIS A 291 -13.16 2.61 -0.49
C HIS A 291 -13.93 3.25 -1.64
N ALA A 292 -14.81 2.49 -2.31
CA ALA A 292 -15.65 3.00 -3.38
C ALA A 292 -16.54 4.15 -2.90
N ASP A 293 -17.15 3.99 -1.72
CA ASP A 293 -17.96 5.04 -1.08
C ASP A 293 -17.13 6.30 -0.81
N ALA A 294 -15.95 6.15 -0.24
CA ALA A 294 -15.05 7.28 0.03
C ALA A 294 -14.55 7.97 -1.25
N LEU A 295 -14.42 7.23 -2.35
CA LEU A 295 -14.01 7.74 -3.67
C LEU A 295 -15.18 8.35 -4.44
N GLY A 296 -16.42 8.28 -3.94
CA GLY A 296 -17.60 8.83 -4.59
C GLY A 296 -18.12 7.99 -5.76
N LEU A 297 -17.86 6.70 -5.72
CA LEU A 297 -18.29 5.76 -6.75
C LEU A 297 -19.66 5.16 -6.45
#